data_cb801c6a1067533a335fa5c7f4eb5fb0
#
_entry.id   cb801c6a1067533a335fa5c7f4eb5fb0
#
_cell.length_a   1.000
_cell.length_b   1.000
_cell.length_c   1.000
_cell.angle_alpha   90.00
_cell.angle_beta   90.00
_cell.angle_gamma   90.00
#
_symmetry.space_group_name_H-M   'P 1'
#
loop_
_entity.id
_entity.type
_entity.pdbx_description
1 polymer ?
#
loop_
_entity_poly.entity_id
_entity_poly.type
_entity_poly.pdbx_seq_one_letter_code
_entity_poly.pdbx_strand_id
1 'polypeptide(L)'
;MSTPHAAPIRYAVSFAPNPGSLGWLAGSHWLGRCAALLQPRQQLAIEGVAADALHRLTAVPRRHGWQAPLKAPFALAPGVDWIALQQALQTLAHSLEPCALPPLQVERVGDILALVVPASHAANGALETAAAACRAQLQALSDAQGCLAMAEAFRFHLPITGPLQLVDAPTQALVFDAAQEYFSDLPALNFNSLALFAEPAPGADFALLDHVEMAR
;
A
#
# COMPACT_ATOMS: atom_id res chain seq x y z
N MET A 1 -32.19 -17.30 17.24
CA MET A 1 -30.73 -17.08 17.56
C MET A 1 -30.05 -16.76 16.24
N SER A 2 -29.79 -15.48 15.98
CA SER A 2 -29.06 -15.07 14.74
C SER A 2 -27.63 -15.52 14.86
N THR A 3 -27.16 -16.35 13.93
CA THR A 3 -25.76 -16.70 13.77
C THR A 3 -24.99 -15.39 13.58
N PRO A 4 -23.88 -15.16 14.32
CA PRO A 4 -23.06 -13.99 14.07
C PRO A 4 -22.56 -14.07 12.63
N HIS A 5 -22.98 -13.14 11.78
CA HIS A 5 -22.47 -13.00 10.42
C HIS A 5 -20.99 -12.68 10.56
N ALA A 6 -20.12 -13.55 10.05
CA ALA A 6 -18.70 -13.25 9.98
C ALA A 6 -18.54 -11.94 9.18
N ALA A 7 -17.76 -11.00 9.70
CA ALA A 7 -17.51 -9.75 9.00
C ALA A 7 -16.87 -10.07 7.63
N PRO A 8 -17.26 -9.35 6.57
CA PRO A 8 -16.80 -9.64 5.23
C PRO A 8 -15.29 -9.39 5.11
N ILE A 9 -14.62 -10.23 4.30
CA ILE A 9 -13.24 -9.98 3.84
C ILE A 9 -13.22 -8.65 3.09
N ARG A 10 -12.21 -7.81 3.37
CA ARG A 10 -11.99 -6.57 2.61
C ARG A 10 -10.78 -6.72 1.69
N TYR A 11 -10.91 -6.20 0.49
CA TYR A 11 -9.88 -6.22 -0.54
C TYR A 11 -9.37 -4.80 -0.80
N ALA A 12 -8.07 -4.67 -1.08
CA ALA A 12 -7.46 -3.41 -1.50
C ALA A 12 -6.66 -3.65 -2.78
N VAL A 13 -6.79 -2.76 -3.76
CA VAL A 13 -5.99 -2.78 -4.98
C VAL A 13 -4.95 -1.69 -4.91
N SER A 14 -3.69 -2.05 -5.11
CA SER A 14 -2.54 -1.20 -4.82
C SER A 14 -1.42 -1.39 -5.83
N PHE A 15 -0.53 -0.41 -5.89
CA PHE A 15 0.84 -0.68 -6.31
C PHE A 15 1.62 -1.34 -5.16
N ALA A 16 2.40 -2.34 -5.48
CA ALA A 16 3.45 -2.88 -4.60
C ALA A 16 4.62 -3.36 -5.46
N PRO A 17 5.87 -3.25 -5.00
CA PRO A 17 6.98 -3.89 -5.68
C PRO A 17 6.79 -5.41 -5.75
N ASN A 18 7.35 -6.06 -6.76
CA ASN A 18 7.25 -7.51 -6.91
C ASN A 18 7.79 -8.23 -5.66
N PRO A 19 7.05 -9.23 -5.12
CA PRO A 19 7.51 -10.01 -3.98
C PRO A 19 8.88 -10.64 -4.24
N GLY A 20 9.78 -10.52 -3.25
CA GLY A 20 11.16 -11.00 -3.37
C GLY A 20 12.12 -10.03 -4.07
N SER A 21 11.66 -8.95 -4.70
CA SER A 21 12.55 -7.90 -5.21
C SER A 21 13.23 -7.14 -4.07
N LEU A 22 14.34 -6.46 -4.37
CA LEU A 22 15.02 -5.60 -3.39
C LEU A 22 14.09 -4.49 -2.87
N GLY A 23 13.23 -3.92 -3.72
CA GLY A 23 12.24 -2.94 -3.31
C GLY A 23 11.23 -3.51 -2.30
N TRP A 24 10.70 -4.72 -2.56
CA TRP A 24 9.82 -5.41 -1.62
C TRP A 24 10.50 -5.71 -0.28
N LEU A 25 11.77 -6.19 -0.34
CA LEU A 25 12.53 -6.51 0.86
C LEU A 25 12.81 -5.26 1.70
N ALA A 26 13.20 -4.15 1.06
CA ALA A 26 13.43 -2.89 1.74
C ALA A 26 12.21 -2.43 2.53
N GLY A 27 11.04 -2.37 1.91
CA GLY A 27 9.81 -2.00 2.60
C GLY A 27 9.41 -3.00 3.70
N SER A 28 9.57 -4.31 3.44
CA SER A 28 9.25 -5.35 4.44
C SER A 28 10.15 -5.26 5.68
N HIS A 29 11.45 -4.94 5.52
CA HIS A 29 12.37 -4.74 6.65
C HIS A 29 12.07 -3.44 7.39
N TRP A 30 11.81 -2.35 6.67
CA TRP A 30 11.43 -1.08 7.29
C TRP A 30 10.17 -1.24 8.15
N LEU A 31 9.15 -1.89 7.62
CA LEU A 31 7.89 -2.11 8.33
C LEU A 31 7.96 -3.22 9.38
N GLY A 32 8.94 -4.11 9.33
CA GLY A 32 9.05 -5.26 10.24
C GLY A 32 8.10 -6.41 9.90
N ARG A 33 7.56 -6.49 8.66
CA ARG A 33 6.66 -7.55 8.23
C ARG A 33 6.66 -7.74 6.71
N CYS A 34 6.60 -9.01 6.28
CA CYS A 34 6.36 -9.39 4.89
C CYS A 34 4.89 -9.79 4.70
N ALA A 35 4.12 -9.00 3.93
CA ALA A 35 2.71 -9.26 3.69
C ALA A 35 2.45 -10.44 2.73
N ALA A 36 3.44 -10.82 1.91
CA ALA A 36 3.33 -11.98 1.03
C ALA A 36 3.53 -13.32 1.77
N LEU A 37 4.41 -13.33 2.77
CA LEU A 37 4.70 -14.52 3.57
C LEU A 37 3.95 -14.55 4.90
N LEU A 38 3.25 -13.47 5.26
CA LEU A 38 2.57 -13.29 6.54
C LEU A 38 3.51 -13.46 7.74
N GLN A 39 4.77 -13.08 7.58
CA GLN A 39 5.81 -13.31 8.57
C GLN A 39 6.39 -12.00 9.08
N PRO A 40 6.73 -11.93 10.39
CA PRO A 40 7.50 -10.83 10.91
C PRO A 40 8.88 -10.79 10.24
N ARG A 41 9.44 -9.59 10.15
CA ARG A 41 10.80 -9.32 9.71
C ARG A 41 11.51 -8.55 10.80
N GLN A 42 12.82 -8.74 10.92
CA GLN A 42 13.62 -7.90 11.79
C GLN A 42 13.56 -6.47 11.24
N GLN A 43 13.09 -5.56 12.08
CA GLN A 43 13.02 -4.15 11.76
C GLN A 43 14.40 -3.51 11.95
N LEU A 44 14.68 -2.47 11.17
CA LEU A 44 15.92 -1.71 11.30
C LEU A 44 16.08 -1.11 12.71
N ALA A 45 17.32 -1.09 13.20
CA ALA A 45 17.68 -0.28 14.35
C ALA A 45 18.04 1.13 13.86
N ILE A 46 17.39 2.15 14.38
CA ILE A 46 17.73 3.55 14.14
C ILE A 46 18.40 4.10 15.38
N GLU A 47 19.61 4.66 15.23
CA GLU A 47 20.35 5.23 16.35
C GLU A 47 19.54 6.34 17.03
N GLY A 48 19.46 6.32 18.34
CA GLY A 48 18.68 7.29 19.12
C GLY A 48 17.16 7.04 19.12
N VAL A 49 16.64 6.03 18.40
CA VAL A 49 15.22 5.68 18.39
C VAL A 49 15.00 4.35 19.09
N ALA A 50 14.16 4.33 20.12
CA ALA A 50 13.80 3.09 20.81
C ALA A 50 13.05 2.15 19.86
N ALA A 51 13.39 0.86 19.87
CA ALA A 51 12.81 -0.14 18.97
C ALA A 51 11.28 -0.20 19.07
N ASP A 52 10.72 -0.07 20.29
CA ASP A 52 9.27 -0.06 20.51
C ASP A 52 8.60 1.22 19.96
N ALA A 53 9.30 2.37 19.96
CA ALA A 53 8.82 3.61 19.35
C ALA A 53 8.70 3.46 17.82
N LEU A 54 9.74 2.92 17.17
CA LEU A 54 9.69 2.64 15.73
C LEU A 54 8.60 1.61 15.41
N HIS A 55 8.47 0.57 16.26
CA HIS A 55 7.45 -0.46 16.10
C HIS A 55 6.02 0.11 16.19
N ARG A 56 5.76 1.00 17.13
CA ARG A 56 4.46 1.71 17.23
C ARG A 56 4.23 2.64 16.05
N LEU A 57 5.25 3.39 15.67
CA LEU A 57 5.16 4.35 14.57
C LEU A 57 4.85 3.69 13.22
N THR A 58 5.37 2.49 12.99
CA THR A 58 5.11 1.71 11.77
C THR A 58 3.89 0.79 11.84
N ALA A 59 3.13 0.78 12.94
CA ALA A 59 2.04 -0.19 13.17
C ALA A 59 0.98 -0.15 12.05
N VAL A 60 0.55 1.03 11.63
CA VAL A 60 -0.48 1.16 10.58
C VAL A 60 0.02 0.65 9.23
N PRO A 61 1.13 1.17 8.64
CA PRO A 61 1.60 0.66 7.36
C PRO A 61 2.07 -0.81 7.45
N ARG A 62 2.61 -1.27 8.59
CA ARG A 62 2.95 -2.68 8.80
C ARG A 62 1.72 -3.59 8.66
N ARG A 63 0.57 -3.20 9.23
CA ARG A 63 -0.69 -3.94 9.09
C ARG A 63 -1.15 -4.00 7.65
N HIS A 64 -1.06 -2.91 6.91
CA HIS A 64 -1.47 -2.86 5.51
C HIS A 64 -0.48 -3.56 4.56
N GLY A 65 0.80 -3.66 4.94
CA GLY A 65 1.89 -4.14 4.09
C GLY A 65 2.51 -3.01 3.26
N TRP A 66 3.61 -3.32 2.58
CA TRP A 66 4.37 -2.39 1.75
C TRP A 66 3.66 -2.13 0.43
N GLN A 67 2.76 -1.15 0.40
CA GLN A 67 1.90 -0.85 -0.75
C GLN A 67 1.49 0.63 -0.82
N ALA A 68 1.22 1.11 -2.03
CA ALA A 68 0.55 2.40 -2.28
C ALA A 68 -0.88 2.12 -2.79
N PRO A 69 -1.93 2.47 -2.04
CA PRO A 69 -3.29 2.13 -2.40
C PRO A 69 -3.76 2.93 -3.62
N LEU A 70 -4.26 2.22 -4.66
CA LEU A 70 -4.95 2.78 -5.82
C LEU A 70 -6.47 2.80 -5.61
N LYS A 71 -6.98 1.81 -4.87
CA LYS A 71 -8.35 1.76 -4.38
C LYS A 71 -8.35 1.35 -2.91
N ALA A 72 -9.01 2.17 -2.09
CA ALA A 72 -9.16 1.92 -0.65
C ALA A 72 -9.85 0.56 -0.38
N PRO A 73 -9.62 -0.05 0.80
CA PRO A 73 -10.21 -1.33 1.15
C PRO A 73 -11.74 -1.33 1.02
N PHE A 74 -12.28 -2.36 0.36
CA PHE A 74 -13.71 -2.57 0.12
C PHE A 74 -14.09 -4.04 0.34
N ALA A 75 -15.33 -4.29 0.74
CA ALA A 75 -15.93 -5.62 0.67
C ALA A 75 -16.60 -5.82 -0.69
N LEU A 76 -16.79 -7.07 -1.10
CA LEU A 76 -17.55 -7.37 -2.32
C LEU A 76 -19.03 -7.07 -2.13
N ALA A 77 -19.67 -6.54 -3.17
CA ALA A 77 -21.11 -6.34 -3.20
C ALA A 77 -21.86 -7.69 -3.07
N PRO A 78 -23.07 -7.69 -2.52
CA PRO A 78 -23.87 -8.91 -2.45
C PRO A 78 -24.02 -9.59 -3.81
N GLY A 79 -23.70 -10.89 -3.87
CA GLY A 79 -23.76 -11.68 -5.09
C GLY A 79 -22.53 -11.61 -5.99
N VAL A 80 -21.55 -10.80 -5.64
CA VAL A 80 -20.23 -10.78 -6.31
C VAL A 80 -19.31 -11.76 -5.61
N ASP A 81 -18.64 -12.58 -6.39
CA ASP A 81 -17.68 -13.57 -5.89
C ASP A 81 -16.22 -13.19 -6.19
N TRP A 82 -15.32 -13.98 -5.66
CA TRP A 82 -13.88 -13.85 -5.88
C TRP A 82 -13.47 -13.94 -7.36
N ILE A 83 -14.16 -14.81 -8.15
CA ILE A 83 -13.84 -15.02 -9.57
C ILE A 83 -14.12 -13.76 -10.37
N ALA A 84 -15.25 -13.10 -10.10
CA ALA A 84 -15.59 -11.83 -10.73
C ALA A 84 -14.55 -10.73 -10.41
N LEU A 85 -14.07 -10.67 -9.17
CA LEU A 85 -13.00 -9.73 -8.78
C LEU A 85 -11.69 -10.02 -9.54
N GLN A 86 -11.28 -11.28 -9.62
CA GLN A 86 -10.06 -11.67 -10.34
C GLN A 86 -10.14 -11.32 -11.83
N GLN A 87 -11.27 -11.62 -12.49
CA GLN A 87 -11.48 -11.30 -13.90
C GLN A 87 -11.46 -9.79 -14.15
N ALA A 88 -12.11 -9.01 -13.30
CA ALA A 88 -12.11 -7.56 -13.39
C ALA A 88 -10.70 -6.99 -13.20
N LEU A 89 -9.93 -7.54 -12.26
CA LEU A 89 -8.56 -7.09 -12.00
C LEU A 89 -7.63 -7.44 -13.17
N GLN A 90 -7.75 -8.62 -13.78
CA GLN A 90 -7.01 -9.00 -14.97
C GLN A 90 -7.33 -8.07 -16.15
N THR A 91 -8.63 -7.83 -16.42
CA THR A 91 -9.07 -6.91 -17.47
C THR A 91 -8.52 -5.51 -17.23
N LEU A 92 -8.58 -5.03 -15.99
CA LEU A 92 -8.06 -3.72 -15.61
C LEU A 92 -6.54 -3.65 -15.82
N ALA A 93 -5.78 -4.62 -15.32
CA ALA A 93 -4.32 -4.66 -15.47
C ALA A 93 -3.90 -4.64 -16.96
N HIS A 94 -4.59 -5.39 -17.82
CA HIS A 94 -4.33 -5.40 -19.25
C HIS A 94 -4.71 -4.10 -19.97
N SER A 95 -5.54 -3.25 -19.37
CA SER A 95 -5.93 -1.95 -19.93
C SER A 95 -4.98 -0.81 -19.52
N LEU A 96 -4.08 -1.04 -18.59
CA LEU A 96 -3.14 -0.07 -18.08
C LEU A 96 -1.77 -0.19 -18.77
N GLU A 97 -1.10 0.94 -18.92
CA GLU A 97 0.26 0.98 -19.46
C GLU A 97 1.28 0.97 -18.32
N PRO A 98 2.28 0.06 -18.36
CA PRO A 98 3.35 0.06 -17.38
C PRO A 98 4.22 1.31 -17.51
N CYS A 99 4.74 1.82 -16.39
CA CYS A 99 5.68 2.93 -16.40
C CYS A 99 6.80 2.74 -15.37
N ALA A 100 8.00 3.23 -15.69
CA ALA A 100 9.09 3.31 -14.73
C ALA A 100 8.81 4.46 -13.75
N LEU A 101 9.02 4.20 -12.48
CA LEU A 101 8.97 5.23 -11.44
C LEU A 101 10.36 5.87 -11.31
N PRO A 102 10.45 7.20 -11.12
CA PRO A 102 11.71 7.84 -10.78
C PRO A 102 12.16 7.40 -9.38
N PRO A 103 13.37 7.75 -8.96
CA PRO A 103 13.77 7.65 -7.56
C PRO A 103 12.70 8.32 -6.68
N LEU A 104 12.17 7.54 -5.73
CA LEU A 104 11.16 8.03 -4.80
C LEU A 104 11.83 8.89 -3.73
N GLN A 105 11.07 9.86 -3.22
CA GLN A 105 11.54 10.78 -2.19
C GLN A 105 10.74 10.55 -0.89
N VAL A 106 11.44 10.62 0.24
CA VAL A 106 10.77 10.62 1.55
C VAL A 106 10.17 12.01 1.79
N GLU A 107 8.86 12.05 1.94
CA GLU A 107 8.15 13.29 2.26
C GLU A 107 7.18 13.09 3.43
N ARG A 108 6.88 14.22 4.07
CA ARG A 108 5.75 14.26 5.00
C ARG A 108 4.46 14.48 4.22
N VAL A 109 3.56 13.51 4.30
CA VAL A 109 2.23 13.56 3.68
C VAL A 109 1.19 13.62 4.80
N GLY A 110 0.65 14.81 5.05
CA GLY A 110 -0.19 15.04 6.23
C GLY A 110 0.58 14.79 7.53
N ASP A 111 0.17 13.80 8.27
CA ASP A 111 0.76 13.42 9.56
C ASP A 111 1.64 12.15 9.51
N ILE A 112 1.95 11.63 8.31
CA ILE A 112 2.80 10.44 8.12
C ILE A 112 4.05 10.77 7.29
N LEU A 113 5.04 9.88 7.32
CA LEU A 113 6.10 9.83 6.31
C LEU A 113 5.75 8.79 5.25
N ALA A 114 6.04 9.12 4.01
CA ALA A 114 5.83 8.24 2.88
C ALA A 114 6.90 8.46 1.80
N LEU A 115 7.12 7.44 0.98
CA LEU A 115 7.83 7.59 -0.29
C LEU A 115 6.84 8.06 -1.36
N VAL A 116 7.22 9.10 -2.08
CA VAL A 116 6.39 9.72 -3.12
C VAL A 116 7.15 9.86 -4.42
N VAL A 117 6.42 9.92 -5.53
CA VAL A 117 6.96 10.36 -6.81
C VAL A 117 7.12 11.90 -6.76
N PRO A 118 8.27 12.48 -7.18
CA PRO A 118 8.43 13.92 -7.26
C PRO A 118 7.27 14.59 -7.99
N ALA A 119 6.74 15.69 -7.45
CA ALA A 119 5.48 16.30 -7.91
C ALA A 119 5.46 16.66 -9.41
N SER A 120 6.60 17.06 -9.97
CA SER A 120 6.73 17.45 -11.39
C SER A 120 6.93 16.27 -12.35
N HIS A 121 7.04 15.02 -11.85
CA HIS A 121 7.36 13.89 -12.70
C HIS A 121 6.13 13.32 -13.42
N ALA A 122 6.30 13.00 -14.71
CA ALA A 122 5.22 12.53 -15.59
C ALA A 122 4.54 11.23 -15.12
N ALA A 123 5.25 10.38 -14.36
CA ALA A 123 4.67 9.15 -13.80
C ALA A 123 3.45 9.41 -12.89
N ASN A 124 3.32 10.60 -12.30
CA ASN A 124 2.12 10.94 -11.50
C ASN A 124 0.85 10.83 -12.32
N GLY A 125 0.84 11.31 -13.58
CA GLY A 125 -0.33 11.21 -14.45
C GLY A 125 -0.73 9.76 -14.78
N ALA A 126 0.24 8.87 -15.00
CA ALA A 126 -0.02 7.44 -15.21
C ALA A 126 -0.61 6.79 -13.95
N LEU A 127 -0.05 7.09 -12.78
CA LEU A 127 -0.53 6.58 -11.49
C LEU A 127 -1.93 7.11 -11.14
N GLU A 128 -2.22 8.39 -11.42
CA GLU A 128 -3.55 8.97 -11.26
C GLU A 128 -4.58 8.31 -12.17
N THR A 129 -4.21 8.08 -13.43
CA THR A 129 -5.03 7.37 -14.42
C THR A 129 -5.34 5.95 -13.94
N ALA A 130 -4.33 5.21 -13.48
CA ALA A 130 -4.50 3.87 -12.95
C ALA A 130 -5.41 3.85 -11.71
N ALA A 131 -5.22 4.78 -10.78
CA ALA A 131 -6.07 4.89 -9.59
C ALA A 131 -7.53 5.24 -9.98
N ALA A 132 -7.74 6.13 -10.94
CA ALA A 132 -9.06 6.46 -11.44
C ALA A 132 -9.73 5.24 -12.11
N ALA A 133 -8.99 4.48 -12.93
CA ALA A 133 -9.47 3.26 -13.55
C ALA A 133 -9.81 2.17 -12.52
N CYS A 134 -8.96 1.95 -11.50
CA CYS A 134 -9.24 1.04 -10.39
C CYS A 134 -10.56 1.40 -9.68
N ARG A 135 -10.76 2.67 -9.39
CA ARG A 135 -11.99 3.13 -8.75
C ARG A 135 -13.22 2.90 -9.62
N ALA A 136 -13.17 3.32 -10.89
CA ALA A 136 -14.29 3.25 -11.81
C ALA A 136 -14.70 1.80 -12.11
N GLN A 137 -13.74 0.96 -12.49
CA GLN A 137 -14.04 -0.42 -12.93
C GLN A 137 -14.43 -1.34 -11.77
N LEU A 138 -13.86 -1.13 -10.57
CA LEU A 138 -14.17 -1.95 -9.41
C LEU A 138 -15.33 -1.40 -8.56
N GLN A 139 -15.93 -0.26 -8.94
CA GLN A 139 -17.03 0.33 -8.19
C GLN A 139 -18.25 -0.60 -8.14
N ALA A 140 -18.63 -1.20 -9.27
CA ALA A 140 -19.77 -2.11 -9.34
C ALA A 140 -19.59 -3.41 -8.54
N LEU A 141 -18.33 -3.78 -8.24
CA LEU A 141 -17.99 -4.96 -7.44
C LEU A 141 -17.88 -4.64 -5.94
N SER A 142 -17.90 -3.36 -5.59
CA SER A 142 -17.69 -2.89 -4.21
C SER A 142 -19.01 -2.71 -3.48
N ASP A 143 -19.00 -2.98 -2.18
CA ASP A 143 -20.09 -2.62 -1.29
C ASP A 143 -20.29 -1.08 -1.21
N ALA A 144 -21.39 -0.64 -0.60
CA ALA A 144 -21.72 0.78 -0.49
C ALA A 144 -20.66 1.58 0.29
N GLN A 145 -19.98 0.97 1.26
CA GLN A 145 -18.92 1.63 2.05
C GLN A 145 -17.65 1.81 1.22
N GLY A 146 -17.27 0.81 0.41
CA GLY A 146 -16.13 0.90 -0.51
C GLY A 146 -16.34 1.92 -1.64
N CYS A 147 -17.60 2.26 -1.95
CA CYS A 147 -17.92 3.31 -2.92
C CYS A 147 -17.73 4.73 -2.36
N LEU A 148 -17.92 4.94 -1.05
CA LEU A 148 -17.88 6.26 -0.42
C LEU A 148 -16.45 6.72 -0.03
N ALA A 149 -15.49 5.82 0.06
CA ALA A 149 -14.17 6.06 0.66
C ALA A 149 -13.22 6.97 -0.17
N MET A 150 -13.69 7.68 -1.22
CA MET A 150 -12.80 8.28 -2.22
C MET A 150 -13.20 9.69 -2.69
N ALA A 151 -13.43 10.61 -1.76
CA ALA A 151 -13.65 12.03 -2.10
C ALA A 151 -12.34 12.84 -2.26
N GLU A 152 -11.18 12.31 -1.85
CA GLU A 152 -9.91 13.03 -1.91
C GLU A 152 -9.18 12.82 -3.23
N ALA A 153 -8.44 13.85 -3.67
CA ALA A 153 -7.56 13.78 -4.83
C ALA A 153 -6.49 12.69 -4.59
N PHE A 154 -6.33 11.78 -5.55
CA PHE A 154 -5.31 10.75 -5.47
C PHE A 154 -3.91 11.37 -5.48
N ARG A 155 -3.07 10.93 -4.56
CA ARG A 155 -1.63 11.19 -4.57
C ARG A 155 -0.92 9.87 -4.31
N PHE A 156 -0.03 9.49 -5.22
CA PHE A 156 0.79 8.29 -5.03
C PHE A 156 1.69 8.46 -3.79
N HIS A 157 1.59 7.51 -2.88
CA HIS A 157 2.48 7.45 -1.71
C HIS A 157 2.57 6.02 -1.18
N LEU A 158 3.77 5.62 -0.80
CA LEU A 158 4.06 4.37 -0.07
C LEU A 158 4.28 4.75 1.40
N PRO A 159 3.33 4.54 2.30
CA PRO A 159 3.47 4.91 3.70
C PRO A 159 4.61 4.13 4.37
N ILE A 160 5.48 4.84 5.09
CA ILE A 160 6.57 4.25 5.87
C ILE A 160 6.38 4.46 7.37
N THR A 161 5.49 5.37 7.76
CA THR A 161 5.04 5.52 9.16
C THR A 161 3.53 5.62 9.24
N GLY A 162 2.98 5.40 10.43
CA GLY A 162 1.69 5.89 10.86
C GLY A 162 1.80 7.34 11.36
N PRO A 163 0.81 7.80 12.17
CA PRO A 163 0.75 9.17 12.65
C PRO A 163 2.01 9.57 13.44
N LEU A 164 2.67 10.65 13.00
CA LEU A 164 3.92 11.13 13.59
C LEU A 164 3.76 11.61 15.04
N GLN A 165 2.55 12.02 15.44
CA GLN A 165 2.26 12.42 16.81
C GLN A 165 2.40 11.27 17.85
N LEU A 166 2.61 10.04 17.41
CA LEU A 166 2.90 8.91 18.31
C LEU A 166 4.27 8.98 18.97
N VAL A 167 5.14 9.86 18.49
CA VAL A 167 6.48 10.09 19.00
C VAL A 167 6.78 11.59 19.06
N ASP A 168 7.79 11.96 19.85
CA ASP A 168 8.21 13.36 20.00
C ASP A 168 8.94 13.90 18.74
N ALA A 169 9.09 15.22 18.64
CA ALA A 169 9.71 15.88 17.50
C ALA A 169 11.16 15.46 17.24
N PRO A 170 12.04 15.28 18.25
CA PRO A 170 13.37 14.73 18.03
C PRO A 170 13.35 13.33 17.41
N THR A 171 12.50 12.43 17.91
CA THR A 171 12.33 11.09 17.34
C THR A 171 11.80 11.13 15.90
N GLN A 172 10.85 12.05 15.60
CA GLN A 172 10.37 12.25 14.22
C GLN A 172 11.50 12.64 13.27
N ALA A 173 12.39 13.55 13.69
CA ALA A 173 13.54 13.96 12.89
C ALA A 173 14.52 12.80 12.63
N LEU A 174 14.88 12.04 13.67
CA LEU A 174 15.75 10.87 13.52
C LEU A 174 15.16 9.81 12.56
N VAL A 175 13.86 9.55 12.66
CA VAL A 175 13.18 8.59 11.75
C VAL A 175 13.12 9.12 10.33
N PHE A 176 12.92 10.44 10.14
CA PHE A 176 12.94 11.05 8.81
C PHE A 176 14.32 10.95 8.16
N ASP A 177 15.38 11.30 8.87
CA ASP A 177 16.76 11.25 8.37
C ASP A 177 17.16 9.81 8.06
N ALA A 178 16.87 8.87 8.95
CA ALA A 178 17.12 7.43 8.72
C ALA A 178 16.32 6.89 7.52
N ALA A 179 15.10 7.35 7.30
CA ALA A 179 14.32 6.97 6.13
C ALA A 179 14.95 7.50 4.84
N GLN A 180 15.39 8.76 4.82
CA GLN A 180 16.08 9.33 3.67
C GLN A 180 17.34 8.54 3.31
N GLU A 181 18.17 8.23 4.29
CA GLU A 181 19.37 7.42 4.10
C GLU A 181 19.04 6.02 3.62
N TYR A 182 18.13 5.33 4.30
CA TYR A 182 17.78 3.93 3.98
C TYR A 182 17.17 3.75 2.58
N PHE A 183 16.32 4.66 2.16
CA PHE A 183 15.66 4.59 0.86
C PHE A 183 16.41 5.32 -0.26
N SER A 184 17.56 5.96 0.02
CA SER A 184 18.40 6.60 -1.02
C SER A 184 18.88 5.60 -2.06
N ASP A 185 19.19 4.37 -1.62
CA ASP A 185 19.68 3.27 -2.47
C ASP A 185 18.56 2.34 -2.95
N LEU A 186 17.29 2.77 -2.81
CA LEU A 186 16.17 1.97 -3.29
C LEU A 186 16.27 1.78 -4.80
N PRO A 187 16.29 0.52 -5.30
CA PRO A 187 16.31 0.28 -6.74
C PRO A 187 15.13 0.93 -7.45
N ALA A 188 15.31 1.28 -8.72
CA ALA A 188 14.23 1.79 -9.55
C ALA A 188 13.02 0.84 -9.49
N LEU A 189 11.87 1.39 -9.18
CA LEU A 189 10.61 0.66 -9.14
C LEU A 189 9.88 0.82 -10.47
N ASN A 190 9.13 -0.20 -10.85
CA ASN A 190 8.28 -0.16 -12.04
C ASN A 190 6.85 -0.37 -11.64
N PHE A 191 5.97 0.50 -12.10
CA PHE A 191 4.54 0.30 -12.05
C PHE A 191 4.15 -0.57 -13.25
N ASN A 192 4.19 -1.89 -13.09
CA ASN A 192 3.93 -2.87 -14.13
C ASN A 192 2.94 -3.97 -13.71
N SER A 193 2.30 -3.79 -12.56
CA SER A 193 1.35 -4.76 -12.02
C SER A 193 0.40 -4.10 -11.02
N LEU A 194 -0.76 -4.71 -10.83
CA LEU A 194 -1.71 -4.42 -9.76
C LEU A 194 -1.57 -5.49 -8.67
N ALA A 195 -1.35 -5.06 -7.45
CA ALA A 195 -1.29 -5.93 -6.29
C ALA A 195 -2.66 -5.97 -5.59
N LEU A 196 -3.15 -7.17 -5.32
CA LEU A 196 -4.38 -7.41 -4.58
C LEU A 196 -4.06 -7.86 -3.17
N PHE A 197 -4.50 -7.09 -2.20
CA PHE A 197 -4.39 -7.42 -0.78
C PHE A 197 -5.76 -7.75 -0.20
N ALA A 198 -5.79 -8.61 0.83
CA ALA A 198 -7.00 -8.89 1.60
C ALA A 198 -6.76 -8.76 3.09
N GLU A 199 -7.75 -8.20 3.76
CA GLU A 199 -7.93 -8.20 5.21
C GLU A 199 -8.99 -9.26 5.55
N PRO A 200 -8.59 -10.40 6.15
CA PRO A 200 -9.51 -11.53 6.36
C PRO A 200 -10.60 -11.25 7.41
N ALA A 201 -10.36 -10.30 8.29
CA ALA A 201 -11.33 -9.83 9.29
C ALA A 201 -10.99 -8.37 9.64
N PRO A 202 -11.95 -7.55 10.06
CA PRO A 202 -11.72 -6.16 10.45
C PRO A 202 -10.62 -6.04 11.51
N GLY A 203 -9.60 -5.23 11.22
CA GLY A 203 -8.45 -5.02 12.10
C GLY A 203 -7.33 -6.05 11.95
N ALA A 204 -7.52 -7.11 11.15
CA ALA A 204 -6.47 -8.07 10.84
C ALA A 204 -5.41 -7.47 9.90
N ASP A 205 -4.26 -8.13 9.85
CA ASP A 205 -3.21 -7.80 8.91
C ASP A 205 -3.60 -8.13 7.48
N PHE A 206 -3.32 -7.21 6.56
CA PHE A 206 -3.50 -7.48 5.14
C PHE A 206 -2.47 -8.49 4.63
N ALA A 207 -2.93 -9.42 3.80
CA ALA A 207 -2.13 -10.38 3.07
C ALA A 207 -2.08 -10.01 1.59
N LEU A 208 -0.93 -10.11 0.95
CA LEU A 208 -0.85 -10.08 -0.51
C LEU A 208 -1.44 -11.39 -1.04
N LEU A 209 -2.49 -11.29 -1.86
CA LEU A 209 -3.13 -12.46 -2.48
C LEU A 209 -2.66 -12.70 -3.90
N ASP A 210 -2.49 -11.62 -4.68
CA ASP A 210 -2.19 -11.73 -6.10
C ASP A 210 -1.39 -10.51 -6.59
N HIS A 211 -0.66 -10.72 -7.67
CA HIS A 211 0.14 -9.71 -8.34
C HIS A 211 -0.10 -9.83 -9.84
N VAL A 212 -1.05 -9.06 -10.37
CA VAL A 212 -1.52 -9.16 -11.75
C VAL A 212 -0.69 -8.25 -12.64
N GLU A 213 0.09 -8.86 -13.54
CA GLU A 213 0.94 -8.11 -14.47
C GLU A 213 0.11 -7.35 -15.50
N MET A 214 0.57 -6.14 -15.86
CA MET A 214 0.03 -5.34 -16.96
C MET A 214 0.47 -5.94 -18.30
N ALA A 215 -0.28 -5.67 -19.36
CA ALA A 215 0.13 -6.02 -20.70
C ALA A 215 1.44 -5.27 -21.08
N ARG A 216 2.32 -5.95 -21.83
CA ARG A 216 3.56 -5.36 -22.36
C ARG A 216 3.27 -4.54 -23.61
#